data_e445e41b51f6748fc5ffa37373a433d6
#
_entry.id   e445e41b51f6748fc5ffa37373a433d6
#
_cell.length_a   1.000
_cell.length_b   1.000
_cell.length_c   1.000
_cell.angle_alpha   90.00
_cell.angle_beta   90.00
_cell.angle_gamma   90.00
#
_symmetry.space_group_name_H-M   'P 1'
#
loop_
_entity.id
_entity.type
_entity.pdbx_description
1 polymer ?
#
loop_
_entity_poly.entity_id
_entity_poly.type
_entity_poly.pdbx_seq_one_letter_code
_entity_poly.pdbx_strand_id
1 'polypeptide(L)'
;CVDVDQYPLDHKLLVEKIRKLKLPMIVCRSKSGGAHCFLFASDWVEAKDMQKSLQHISSALGYGESEIFPKQIKLHLDRGDVGNFLNLPYYNHEEGLRYAINDDGGAATLEEFYALYEKYKQTPEQIQKIQVTETTDSPIKDGPPCLQHLCNEKISEGGRNNGLFNIGVYLRKAYPDSWEGEILTYNMQYLEPPLPLGEVNIVAKQLERKEYAYKCSDSPINAHCNKDLCRTRKFGVGAAVQGATVANLRKYNSSPPVWFMDVN
;
A
#
# COMPACT_ATOMS: atom_id res chain seq x y z
N CYS A 1 -1.64 5.65 -13.07
CA CYS A 1 -2.79 6.25 -12.39
C CYS A 1 -3.19 5.40 -11.20
N VAL A 2 -3.55 6.01 -10.09
CA VAL A 2 -4.25 5.39 -8.95
C VAL A 2 -5.72 5.77 -9.05
N ASP A 3 -6.61 4.78 -9.04
CA ASP A 3 -8.07 4.98 -9.10
C ASP A 3 -8.66 4.91 -7.70
N VAL A 4 -9.08 6.07 -7.17
CA VAL A 4 -9.60 6.22 -5.81
C VAL A 4 -11.13 6.21 -5.84
N ASP A 5 -11.71 5.05 -5.58
CA ASP A 5 -13.16 4.81 -5.54
C ASP A 5 -13.71 4.92 -4.10
N GLN A 6 -13.49 6.07 -3.48
CA GLN A 6 -14.03 6.40 -2.15
C GLN A 6 -15.13 7.44 -2.27
N TYR A 7 -16.24 7.27 -1.54
CA TYR A 7 -17.40 8.15 -1.60
C TYR A 7 -17.97 8.43 -0.19
N PRO A 8 -18.20 9.68 0.22
CA PRO A 8 -17.74 10.91 -0.46
C PRO A 8 -16.22 11.08 -0.38
N LEU A 9 -15.61 11.69 -1.41
CA LEU A 9 -14.19 12.02 -1.43
C LEU A 9 -14.01 13.55 -1.35
N ASP A 10 -13.21 14.01 -0.39
CA ASP A 10 -12.73 15.39 -0.34
C ASP A 10 -11.48 15.54 -1.21
N HIS A 11 -11.68 16.04 -2.43
CA HIS A 11 -10.59 16.22 -3.40
C HIS A 11 -9.55 17.23 -2.93
N LYS A 12 -9.97 18.28 -2.20
CA LYS A 12 -9.04 19.30 -1.68
C LYS A 12 -8.09 18.69 -0.66
N LEU A 13 -8.60 17.95 0.30
CA LEU A 13 -7.77 17.24 1.28
C LEU A 13 -6.81 16.25 0.62
N LEU A 14 -7.25 15.57 -0.43
CA LEU A 14 -6.39 14.67 -1.20
C LEU A 14 -5.25 15.43 -1.88
N VAL A 15 -5.54 16.57 -2.53
CA VAL A 15 -4.52 17.43 -3.13
C VAL A 15 -3.55 17.95 -2.07
N GLU A 16 -4.04 18.46 -0.94
CA GLU A 16 -3.21 18.93 0.18
C GLU A 16 -2.28 17.82 0.69
N LYS A 17 -2.79 16.59 0.85
CA LYS A 17 -1.99 15.42 1.27
C LYS A 17 -0.87 15.10 0.26
N ILE A 18 -1.19 15.10 -1.04
CA ILE A 18 -0.23 14.90 -2.13
C ILE A 18 0.87 15.97 -2.08
N ARG A 19 0.51 17.26 -1.89
CA ARG A 19 1.48 18.36 -1.81
C ARG A 19 2.34 18.27 -0.54
N LYS A 20 1.74 17.95 0.61
CA LYS A 20 2.47 17.73 1.88
C LYS A 20 3.52 16.64 1.75
N LEU A 21 3.19 15.54 1.07
CA LEU A 21 4.10 14.42 0.80
C LEU A 21 5.05 14.68 -0.38
N LYS A 22 4.96 15.85 -1.02
CA LYS A 22 5.76 16.24 -2.21
C LYS A 22 5.66 15.22 -3.36
N LEU A 23 4.49 14.61 -3.53
CA LEU A 23 4.28 13.62 -4.58
C LEU A 23 3.93 14.31 -5.90
N PRO A 24 4.51 13.88 -7.04
CA PRO A 24 4.30 14.49 -8.34
C PRO A 24 3.01 13.99 -9.01
N MET A 25 1.89 14.10 -8.30
CA MET A 25 0.60 13.60 -8.76
C MET A 25 -0.34 14.75 -9.11
N ILE A 26 -1.17 14.52 -10.13
CA ILE A 26 -2.29 15.39 -10.48
C ILE A 26 -3.59 14.65 -10.16
N VAL A 27 -4.42 15.25 -9.34
CA VAL A 27 -5.74 14.72 -8.98
C VAL A 27 -6.75 15.16 -10.00
N CYS A 28 -7.45 14.22 -10.63
CA CYS A 28 -8.58 14.49 -11.50
C CYS A 28 -9.84 13.86 -10.91
N ARG A 29 -10.93 14.63 -10.88
CA ARG A 29 -12.23 14.10 -10.49
C ARG A 29 -12.67 13.01 -11.46
N SER A 30 -13.13 11.85 -10.95
CA SER A 30 -13.76 10.81 -11.77
C SER A 30 -15.24 11.12 -12.03
N LYS A 31 -15.87 10.43 -12.97
CA LYS A 31 -17.29 10.64 -13.30
C LYS A 31 -18.21 10.45 -12.08
N SER A 32 -17.94 9.46 -11.27
CA SER A 32 -18.73 9.09 -10.07
C SER A 32 -18.43 9.94 -8.84
N GLY A 33 -17.42 10.81 -8.90
CA GLY A 33 -17.04 11.69 -7.77
C GLY A 33 -15.88 11.19 -6.94
N GLY A 34 -15.27 10.05 -7.27
CA GLY A 34 -13.95 9.63 -6.80
C GLY A 34 -12.82 10.39 -7.50
N ALA A 35 -11.61 9.89 -7.49
CA ALA A 35 -10.48 10.53 -8.13
C ALA A 35 -9.58 9.56 -8.92
N HIS A 36 -9.12 10.02 -10.07
CA HIS A 36 -7.98 9.46 -10.77
C HIS A 36 -6.74 10.31 -10.45
N CYS A 37 -5.79 9.72 -9.73
CA CYS A 37 -4.52 10.39 -9.43
C CYS A 37 -3.48 9.99 -10.47
N PHE A 38 -3.12 10.92 -11.34
CA PHE A 38 -2.20 10.65 -12.44
C PHE A 38 -0.75 10.96 -12.06
N LEU A 39 0.14 10.03 -12.38
CA LEU A 39 1.59 10.24 -12.45
C LEU A 39 1.98 10.23 -13.92
N PHE A 40 2.51 11.35 -14.41
CA PHE A 40 2.91 11.50 -15.79
C PHE A 40 4.40 11.30 -15.98
N ALA A 41 4.77 10.55 -17.01
CA ALA A 41 6.14 10.40 -17.45
C ALA A 41 6.45 11.34 -18.60
N SER A 42 7.69 11.86 -18.66
CA SER A 42 8.18 12.67 -19.78
C SER A 42 8.63 11.83 -20.97
N ASP A 43 8.82 10.53 -20.76
CA ASP A 43 9.24 9.56 -21.79
C ASP A 43 8.74 8.15 -21.42
N TRP A 44 9.06 7.16 -22.24
CA TRP A 44 8.67 5.77 -22.03
C TRP A 44 9.21 5.20 -20.72
N VAL A 45 8.35 4.53 -19.96
CA VAL A 45 8.64 3.88 -18.68
C VAL A 45 8.15 2.45 -18.73
N GLU A 46 8.93 1.51 -18.23
CA GLU A 46 8.48 0.14 -18.03
C GLU A 46 7.24 0.08 -17.14
N ALA A 47 6.20 -0.64 -17.58
CA ALA A 47 4.95 -0.75 -16.84
C ALA A 47 5.14 -1.26 -15.41
N LYS A 48 6.12 -2.14 -15.19
CA LYS A 48 6.49 -2.66 -13.88
C LYS A 48 7.01 -1.56 -12.94
N ASP A 49 7.85 -0.65 -13.44
CA ASP A 49 8.41 0.44 -12.64
C ASP A 49 7.34 1.47 -12.30
N MET A 50 6.49 1.79 -13.27
CA MET A 50 5.33 2.65 -13.04
C MET A 50 4.38 2.07 -11.97
N GLN A 51 4.03 0.79 -12.06
CA GLN A 51 3.19 0.12 -11.07
C GLN A 51 3.80 0.18 -9.68
N LYS A 52 5.11 -0.14 -9.56
CA LYS A 52 5.82 -0.12 -8.29
C LYS A 52 5.77 1.26 -7.63
N SER A 53 6.06 2.31 -8.39
CA SER A 53 6.01 3.69 -7.89
C SER A 53 4.61 4.11 -7.48
N LEU A 54 3.59 3.79 -8.29
CA LEU A 54 2.19 4.07 -7.96
C LEU A 54 1.72 3.32 -6.72
N GLN A 55 2.21 2.10 -6.49
CA GLN A 55 1.88 1.32 -5.30
C GLN A 55 2.47 1.94 -4.03
N HIS A 56 3.70 2.45 -4.09
CA HIS A 56 4.30 3.21 -3.00
C HIS A 56 3.50 4.48 -2.69
N ILE A 57 3.13 5.23 -3.73
CA ILE A 57 2.33 6.46 -3.61
C ILE A 57 0.95 6.15 -3.02
N SER A 58 0.24 5.19 -3.58
CA SER A 58 -1.10 4.75 -3.15
C SER A 58 -1.11 4.38 -1.66
N SER A 59 -0.13 3.58 -1.22
CA SER A 59 0.02 3.19 0.19
C SER A 59 0.27 4.40 1.10
N ALA A 60 1.13 5.33 0.67
CA ALA A 60 1.42 6.55 1.44
C ALA A 60 0.20 7.47 1.56
N LEU A 61 -0.62 7.51 0.52
CA LEU A 61 -1.87 8.27 0.52
C LEU A 61 -3.00 7.62 1.33
N GLY A 62 -2.84 6.36 1.76
CA GLY A 62 -3.89 5.61 2.46
C GLY A 62 -4.87 4.90 1.53
N TYR A 63 -4.49 4.71 0.28
CA TYR A 63 -5.29 4.06 -0.76
C TYR A 63 -4.60 2.80 -1.31
N GLY A 64 -3.92 2.04 -0.44
CA GLY A 64 -3.12 0.87 -0.81
C GLY A 64 -3.90 -0.28 -1.48
N GLU A 65 -5.24 -0.30 -1.35
CA GLU A 65 -6.12 -1.26 -2.02
C GLU A 65 -6.72 -0.74 -3.33
N SER A 66 -6.46 0.52 -3.70
CA SER A 66 -6.98 1.12 -4.93
C SER A 66 -6.40 0.46 -6.17
N GLU A 67 -7.19 0.45 -7.24
CA GLU A 67 -6.72 -0.04 -8.54
C GLU A 67 -5.61 0.86 -9.09
N ILE A 68 -4.60 0.23 -9.70
CA ILE A 68 -3.45 0.90 -10.29
C ILE A 68 -3.39 0.60 -11.78
N PHE A 69 -3.18 1.62 -12.60
CA PHE A 69 -3.01 1.53 -14.05
C PHE A 69 -1.61 1.99 -14.45
N PRO A 70 -0.91 1.23 -15.32
CA PRO A 70 -1.37 0.03 -16.02
C PRO A 70 -1.61 -1.15 -15.07
N LYS A 71 -2.60 -2.02 -15.38
CA LYS A 71 -2.86 -3.25 -14.61
C LYS A 71 -1.92 -4.39 -15.00
N GLN A 72 -1.52 -4.43 -16.26
CA GLN A 72 -0.59 -5.43 -16.81
C GLN A 72 0.82 -4.85 -16.93
N ILE A 73 1.82 -5.65 -16.55
CA ILE A 73 3.24 -5.32 -16.77
C ILE A 73 3.73 -5.76 -18.14
N LYS A 74 3.01 -6.67 -18.81
CA LYS A 74 3.31 -7.20 -20.14
C LYS A 74 2.04 -7.55 -20.87
N LEU A 75 2.00 -7.27 -22.17
CA LEU A 75 0.96 -7.70 -23.09
C LEU A 75 1.51 -8.77 -24.03
N HIS A 76 0.73 -9.82 -24.24
CA HIS A 76 1.03 -10.87 -25.20
C HIS A 76 0.23 -10.62 -26.49
N LEU A 77 0.75 -9.78 -27.37
CA LEU A 77 0.10 -9.37 -28.60
C LEU A 77 -0.20 -10.56 -29.52
N ASP A 78 0.62 -11.61 -29.44
CA ASP A 78 0.42 -12.89 -30.14
C ASP A 78 -0.85 -13.63 -29.70
N ARG A 79 -1.36 -13.35 -28.50
CA ARG A 79 -2.61 -13.89 -27.95
C ARG A 79 -3.81 -12.94 -28.11
N GLY A 80 -3.59 -11.77 -28.70
CA GLY A 80 -4.60 -10.73 -28.83
C GLY A 80 -4.86 -9.96 -27.54
N ASP A 81 -3.92 -9.96 -26.59
CA ASP A 81 -4.06 -9.19 -25.37
C ASP A 81 -4.19 -7.70 -25.70
N VAL A 82 -5.17 -7.04 -25.08
CA VAL A 82 -5.33 -5.59 -25.07
C VAL A 82 -5.15 -5.08 -23.64
N GLY A 83 -4.54 -3.91 -23.51
CA GLY A 83 -4.42 -3.27 -22.21
C GLY A 83 -5.76 -2.83 -21.63
N ASN A 84 -5.80 -2.54 -20.34
CA ASN A 84 -6.96 -1.89 -19.74
C ASN A 84 -7.02 -0.44 -20.19
N PHE A 85 -8.19 0.03 -20.59
CA PHE A 85 -8.39 1.45 -20.85
C PHE A 85 -8.55 2.23 -19.54
N LEU A 86 -8.17 3.48 -19.58
CA LEU A 86 -8.35 4.45 -18.51
C LEU A 86 -9.04 5.68 -19.11
N ASN A 87 -10.08 6.15 -18.45
CA ASN A 87 -10.75 7.37 -18.86
C ASN A 87 -9.86 8.59 -18.64
N LEU A 88 -9.58 9.33 -19.70
CA LEU A 88 -8.82 10.57 -19.63
C LEU A 88 -9.68 11.73 -19.08
N PRO A 89 -9.07 12.69 -18.38
CA PRO A 89 -9.73 13.94 -18.02
C PRO A 89 -10.01 14.76 -19.29
N TYR A 90 -10.93 15.70 -19.18
CA TYR A 90 -11.33 16.65 -20.24
C TYR A 90 -11.87 16.04 -21.54
N TYR A 91 -12.18 14.74 -21.57
CA TYR A 91 -12.93 14.18 -22.69
C TYR A 91 -14.32 14.83 -22.70
N ASN A 92 -14.69 15.44 -23.84
CA ASN A 92 -15.91 16.25 -23.99
C ASN A 92 -15.97 17.37 -22.94
N HIS A 93 -14.94 18.22 -22.91
CA HIS A 93 -14.64 19.15 -21.80
C HIS A 93 -15.76 20.15 -21.47
N GLU A 94 -16.58 20.52 -22.44
CA GLU A 94 -17.71 21.46 -22.26
C GLU A 94 -18.81 20.88 -21.34
N GLU A 95 -18.97 19.57 -21.34
CA GLU A 95 -19.93 18.84 -20.51
C GLU A 95 -19.27 17.89 -19.52
N GLY A 96 -17.94 17.88 -19.48
CA GLY A 96 -17.13 16.89 -18.78
C GLY A 96 -17.16 17.05 -17.27
N LEU A 97 -17.45 15.94 -16.58
CA LEU A 97 -17.35 15.83 -15.12
C LEU A 97 -15.94 15.44 -14.66
N ARG A 98 -15.01 15.19 -15.59
CA ARG A 98 -13.64 14.76 -15.33
C ARG A 98 -12.69 15.92 -15.60
N TYR A 99 -12.23 16.56 -14.54
CA TYR A 99 -11.32 17.70 -14.59
C TYR A 99 -10.28 17.59 -13.47
N ALA A 100 -9.13 18.22 -13.64
CA ALA A 100 -8.12 18.30 -12.59
C ALA A 100 -8.56 19.24 -11.48
N ILE A 101 -8.05 18.97 -10.28
CA ILE A 101 -8.32 19.78 -9.09
C ILE A 101 -7.08 20.65 -8.83
N ASN A 102 -7.28 21.95 -8.73
CA ASN A 102 -6.26 22.92 -8.34
C ASN A 102 -5.88 22.80 -6.85
N ASP A 103 -4.80 23.43 -6.46
CA ASP A 103 -4.30 23.43 -5.08
C ASP A 103 -5.30 24.07 -4.07
N ASP A 104 -6.20 24.93 -4.53
CA ASP A 104 -7.30 25.51 -3.74
C ASP A 104 -8.53 24.60 -3.63
N GLY A 105 -8.55 23.48 -4.36
CA GLY A 105 -9.66 22.54 -4.44
C GLY A 105 -10.68 22.82 -5.54
N GLY A 106 -10.49 23.90 -6.34
CA GLY A 106 -11.32 24.24 -7.48
C GLY A 106 -11.05 23.38 -8.71
N ALA A 107 -12.00 23.40 -9.67
CA ALA A 107 -11.82 22.74 -10.96
C ALA A 107 -10.80 23.52 -11.78
N ALA A 108 -9.78 22.82 -12.27
CA ALA A 108 -8.80 23.39 -13.20
C ALA A 108 -9.36 23.48 -14.62
N THR A 109 -8.99 24.53 -15.35
CA THR A 109 -9.22 24.57 -16.80
C THR A 109 -8.28 23.61 -17.53
N LEU A 110 -8.48 23.41 -18.83
CA LEU A 110 -7.57 22.59 -19.63
C LEU A 110 -6.16 23.18 -19.69
N GLU A 111 -6.05 24.50 -19.79
CA GLU A 111 -4.77 25.24 -19.79
C GLU A 111 -4.04 25.08 -18.45
N GLU A 112 -4.76 25.19 -17.33
CA GLU A 112 -4.21 24.95 -15.99
C GLU A 112 -3.78 23.50 -15.82
N PHE A 113 -4.53 22.54 -16.36
CA PHE A 113 -4.11 21.13 -16.35
C PHE A 113 -2.81 20.91 -17.11
N TYR A 114 -2.62 21.53 -18.27
CA TYR A 114 -1.35 21.47 -18.99
C TYR A 114 -0.20 22.10 -18.20
N ALA A 115 -0.45 23.20 -17.49
CA ALA A 115 0.54 23.80 -16.60
C ALA A 115 0.90 22.85 -15.42
N LEU A 116 -0.09 22.16 -14.84
CA LEU A 116 0.14 21.13 -13.83
C LEU A 116 0.94 19.94 -14.39
N TYR A 117 0.62 19.49 -15.61
CA TYR A 117 1.36 18.44 -16.29
C TYR A 117 2.84 18.82 -16.48
N GLU A 118 3.12 19.98 -17.01
CA GLU A 118 4.51 20.46 -17.18
C GLU A 118 5.26 20.58 -15.85
N LYS A 119 4.58 20.99 -14.80
CA LYS A 119 5.14 21.13 -13.46
C LYS A 119 5.45 19.80 -12.79
N TYR A 120 4.62 18.78 -12.98
CA TYR A 120 4.68 17.53 -12.22
C TYR A 120 5.11 16.30 -13.01
N LYS A 121 5.27 16.38 -14.36
CA LYS A 121 5.80 15.24 -15.14
C LYS A 121 7.19 14.86 -14.66
N GLN A 122 7.48 13.57 -14.65
CA GLN A 122 8.72 13.00 -14.14
C GLN A 122 9.48 12.28 -15.23
N THR A 123 10.81 12.28 -15.15
CA THR A 123 11.60 11.41 -16.02
C THR A 123 11.47 9.94 -15.57
N PRO A 124 11.79 8.97 -16.45
CA PRO A 124 11.81 7.55 -16.06
C PRO A 124 12.64 7.28 -14.82
N GLU A 125 13.81 7.90 -14.67
CA GLU A 125 14.71 7.75 -13.53
C GLU A 125 14.13 8.35 -12.25
N GLN A 126 13.39 9.47 -12.36
CA GLN A 126 12.69 10.06 -11.22
C GLN A 126 11.56 9.15 -10.74
N ILE A 127 10.80 8.57 -11.68
CA ILE A 127 9.72 7.62 -11.36
C ILE A 127 10.28 6.41 -10.61
N GLN A 128 11.37 5.80 -11.10
CA GLN A 128 12.00 4.66 -10.43
C GLN A 128 12.49 4.99 -9.02
N LYS A 129 12.85 6.24 -8.78
CA LYS A 129 13.32 6.73 -7.47
C LYS A 129 12.20 7.17 -6.52
N ILE A 130 10.94 7.20 -6.98
CA ILE A 130 9.82 7.50 -6.08
C ILE A 130 9.74 6.38 -5.04
N GLN A 131 10.36 6.63 -3.91
CA GLN A 131 10.19 5.83 -2.69
C GLN A 131 9.63 6.79 -1.66
N VAL A 132 8.52 6.44 -1.06
CA VAL A 132 8.08 7.16 0.14
C VAL A 132 9.14 6.90 1.19
N THR A 133 9.88 7.94 1.55
CA THR A 133 11.04 7.87 2.44
C THR A 133 10.59 7.27 3.77
N GLU A 134 11.08 6.08 4.06
CA GLU A 134 10.99 5.52 5.41
C GLU A 134 11.89 6.39 6.29
N THR A 135 11.30 6.95 7.32
CA THR A 135 12.10 7.60 8.35
C THR A 135 12.99 6.53 9.00
N THR A 136 14.29 6.78 9.01
CA THR A 136 15.31 5.89 9.62
C THR A 136 15.04 5.60 11.11
N ASP A 137 14.14 6.35 11.72
CA ASP A 137 13.69 6.28 13.12
C ASP A 137 12.29 5.70 13.27
N SER A 138 11.91 4.75 12.42
CA SER A 138 10.58 4.14 12.51
C SER A 138 10.44 3.28 13.77
N PRO A 139 9.35 3.47 14.55
CA PRO A 139 9.04 2.62 15.72
C PRO A 139 8.82 1.15 15.34
N ILE A 140 8.50 0.86 14.09
CA ILE A 140 8.27 -0.49 13.54
C ILE A 140 9.45 -0.87 12.63
N LYS A 141 10.63 -0.99 13.21
CA LYS A 141 11.87 -1.27 12.46
C LYS A 141 11.78 -2.63 11.75
N ASP A 142 12.07 -2.65 10.45
CA ASP A 142 11.99 -3.84 9.59
C ASP A 142 10.62 -4.56 9.62
N GLY A 143 9.59 -3.86 10.05
CA GLY A 143 8.22 -4.36 10.12
C GLY A 143 7.34 -3.89 8.95
N PRO A 144 6.04 -4.18 9.01
CA PRO A 144 5.10 -3.82 7.95
C PRO A 144 5.06 -2.32 7.68
N PRO A 145 5.17 -1.86 6.41
CA PRO A 145 5.11 -0.44 6.06
C PRO A 145 3.81 0.25 6.52
N CYS A 146 2.69 -0.47 6.51
CA CYS A 146 1.41 0.04 7.00
C CYS A 146 1.44 0.37 8.50
N LEU A 147 2.07 -0.46 9.33
CA LEU A 147 2.24 -0.18 10.74
C LEU A 147 3.22 0.96 11.00
N GLN A 148 4.30 1.05 10.22
CA GLN A 148 5.22 2.20 10.27
C GLN A 148 4.48 3.51 10.04
N HIS A 149 3.66 3.54 8.97
CA HIS A 149 2.86 4.72 8.65
C HIS A 149 1.87 5.08 9.77
N LEU A 150 1.11 4.10 10.24
CA LEU A 150 0.10 4.31 11.29
C LEU A 150 0.72 4.78 12.62
N CYS A 151 1.87 4.26 13.01
CA CYS A 151 2.57 4.73 14.21
C CYS A 151 3.08 6.18 14.06
N ASN A 152 3.54 6.56 12.86
CA ASN A 152 3.98 7.94 12.61
C ASN A 152 2.84 8.96 12.62
N GLU A 153 1.64 8.58 12.16
CA GLU A 153 0.46 9.46 12.13
C GLU A 153 -0.44 9.33 13.37
N LYS A 154 -0.16 8.37 14.24
CA LYS A 154 -0.98 7.90 15.36
C LYS A 154 -2.31 7.26 14.93
N ILE A 155 -2.73 6.25 15.64
CA ILE A 155 -3.95 5.48 15.34
C ILE A 155 -5.13 6.08 16.09
N SER A 156 -6.06 6.67 15.34
CA SER A 156 -7.24 7.32 15.87
C SER A 156 -8.35 6.33 16.28
N GLU A 157 -9.38 6.87 16.91
CA GLU A 157 -10.59 6.14 17.30
C GLU A 157 -11.22 5.36 16.14
N GLY A 158 -11.77 4.18 16.42
CA GLY A 158 -12.29 3.24 15.41
C GLY A 158 -11.27 2.23 14.89
N GLY A 159 -9.96 2.60 14.84
CA GLY A 159 -8.88 1.70 14.41
C GLY A 159 -8.00 1.15 15.53
N ARG A 160 -8.12 1.65 16.75
CA ARG A 160 -7.16 1.45 17.84
C ARG A 160 -6.98 -0.01 18.26
N ASN A 161 -8.06 -0.74 18.49
CA ASN A 161 -7.99 -2.13 18.96
C ASN A 161 -7.30 -3.02 17.93
N ASN A 162 -7.71 -2.94 16.66
CA ASN A 162 -7.11 -3.70 15.58
C ASN A 162 -5.69 -3.22 15.25
N GLY A 163 -5.43 -1.92 15.36
CA GLY A 163 -4.09 -1.35 15.24
C GLY A 163 -3.14 -1.90 16.31
N LEU A 164 -3.55 -1.88 17.59
CA LEU A 164 -2.76 -2.43 18.69
C LEU A 164 -2.53 -3.93 18.55
N PHE A 165 -3.55 -4.69 18.09
CA PHE A 165 -3.39 -6.11 17.80
C PHE A 165 -2.28 -6.38 16.79
N ASN A 166 -2.27 -5.63 15.67
CA ASN A 166 -1.25 -5.80 14.63
C ASN A 166 0.14 -5.31 15.09
N ILE A 167 0.21 -4.24 15.90
CA ILE A 167 1.44 -3.83 16.57
C ILE A 167 1.95 -4.96 17.48
N GLY A 168 1.08 -5.59 18.26
CA GLY A 168 1.44 -6.72 19.11
C GLY A 168 1.93 -7.93 18.33
N VAL A 169 1.37 -8.23 17.16
CA VAL A 169 1.90 -9.25 16.24
C VAL A 169 3.33 -8.92 15.80
N TYR A 170 3.60 -7.65 15.49
CA TYR A 170 4.95 -7.19 15.17
C TYR A 170 5.89 -7.34 16.38
N LEU A 171 5.48 -6.85 17.56
CA LEU A 171 6.29 -6.90 18.77
C LEU A 171 6.69 -8.32 19.14
N ARG A 172 5.77 -9.30 19.04
CA ARG A 172 6.09 -10.70 19.29
C ARG A 172 7.14 -11.27 18.34
N LYS A 173 7.14 -10.82 17.08
CA LYS A 173 8.16 -11.23 16.10
C LYS A 173 9.50 -10.55 16.33
N ALA A 174 9.48 -9.26 16.68
CA ALA A 174 10.68 -8.44 16.80
C ALA A 174 11.33 -8.57 18.20
N TYR A 175 10.53 -8.71 19.24
CA TYR A 175 10.94 -8.72 20.64
C TYR A 175 10.25 -9.85 21.43
N PRO A 176 10.52 -11.12 21.10
CA PRO A 176 9.77 -12.27 21.66
C PRO A 176 9.84 -12.36 23.19
N ASP A 177 10.91 -11.86 23.81
CA ASP A 177 11.13 -11.96 25.25
C ASP A 177 10.57 -10.75 26.03
N SER A 178 10.21 -9.65 25.39
CA SER A 178 9.80 -8.39 26.06
C SER A 178 8.52 -7.75 25.51
N TRP A 179 7.88 -8.34 24.49
CA TRP A 179 6.75 -7.77 23.79
C TRP A 179 5.56 -7.39 24.70
N GLU A 180 5.32 -8.12 25.79
CA GLU A 180 4.24 -7.86 26.75
C GLU A 180 4.41 -6.53 27.47
N GLY A 181 5.64 -6.17 27.82
CA GLY A 181 5.95 -4.86 28.39
C GLY A 181 5.86 -3.75 27.36
N GLU A 182 6.30 -4.03 26.13
CA GLU A 182 6.32 -3.04 25.04
C GLU A 182 4.93 -2.66 24.54
N ILE A 183 3.94 -3.57 24.54
CA ILE A 183 2.60 -3.31 24.00
C ILE A 183 1.90 -2.14 24.70
N LEU A 184 2.12 -1.96 26.01
CA LEU A 184 1.56 -0.83 26.76
C LEU A 184 2.24 0.48 26.36
N THR A 185 3.56 0.46 26.18
CA THR A 185 4.33 1.61 25.72
C THR A 185 3.87 2.07 24.35
N TYR A 186 3.68 1.12 23.41
CA TYR A 186 3.19 1.40 22.07
C TYR A 186 1.75 1.94 22.09
N ASN A 187 0.88 1.41 22.96
CA ASN A 187 -0.46 1.94 23.15
C ASN A 187 -0.44 3.42 23.54
N MET A 188 0.40 3.79 24.51
CA MET A 188 0.50 5.17 24.99
C MET A 188 1.10 6.12 23.96
N GLN A 189 2.05 5.67 23.15
CA GLN A 189 2.77 6.51 22.19
C GLN A 189 2.06 6.68 20.86
N TYR A 190 1.41 5.63 20.35
CA TYR A 190 0.96 5.57 18.96
C TYR A 190 -0.55 5.49 18.79
N LEU A 191 -1.34 5.36 19.87
CA LEU A 191 -2.81 5.41 19.80
C LEU A 191 -3.33 6.73 20.38
N GLU A 192 -4.35 7.31 19.73
CA GLU A 192 -4.93 8.59 20.14
C GLU A 192 -6.48 8.57 20.14
N PRO A 193 -7.11 8.69 21.34
CA PRO A 193 -6.51 8.51 22.65
C PRO A 193 -6.05 7.06 22.89
N PRO A 194 -5.12 6.79 23.81
CA PRO A 194 -4.71 5.43 24.15
C PRO A 194 -5.90 4.56 24.58
N LEU A 195 -5.80 3.26 24.34
CA LEU A 195 -6.78 2.31 24.88
C LEU A 195 -6.64 2.18 26.40
N PRO A 196 -7.76 2.00 27.12
CA PRO A 196 -7.73 1.67 28.54
C PRO A 196 -6.95 0.39 28.81
N LEU A 197 -6.29 0.30 29.96
CA LEU A 197 -5.45 -0.86 30.34
C LEU A 197 -6.21 -2.20 30.23
N GLY A 198 -7.51 -2.22 30.55
CA GLY A 198 -8.33 -3.42 30.41
C GLY A 198 -8.40 -3.94 28.97
N GLU A 199 -8.53 -3.04 27.99
CA GLU A 199 -8.55 -3.41 26.56
C GLU A 199 -7.16 -3.86 26.07
N VAL A 200 -6.10 -3.18 26.50
CA VAL A 200 -4.72 -3.60 26.19
C VAL A 200 -4.47 -5.02 26.70
N ASN A 201 -4.89 -5.34 27.94
CA ASN A 201 -4.76 -6.66 28.51
C ASN A 201 -5.54 -7.75 27.77
N ILE A 202 -6.72 -7.39 27.21
CA ILE A 202 -7.49 -8.32 26.37
C ILE A 202 -6.71 -8.64 25.09
N VAL A 203 -6.14 -7.64 24.43
CA VAL A 203 -5.32 -7.81 23.22
C VAL A 203 -4.07 -8.65 23.54
N ALA A 204 -3.36 -8.35 24.63
CA ALA A 204 -2.18 -9.10 25.07
C ALA A 204 -2.53 -10.58 25.32
N LYS A 205 -3.54 -10.86 26.14
CA LYS A 205 -4.03 -12.25 26.39
C LYS A 205 -4.46 -13.00 25.12
N GLN A 206 -5.03 -12.29 24.14
CA GLN A 206 -5.35 -12.90 22.86
C GLN A 206 -4.07 -13.31 22.13
N LEU A 207 -3.07 -12.44 22.11
CA LEU A 207 -1.80 -12.68 21.43
C LEU A 207 -0.98 -13.81 22.08
N GLU A 208 -1.08 -14.03 23.39
CA GLU A 208 -0.42 -15.12 24.10
C GLU A 208 -0.88 -16.52 23.64
N ARG A 209 -2.16 -16.67 23.25
CA ARG A 209 -2.79 -17.98 23.00
C ARG A 209 -2.17 -18.76 21.86
N LYS A 210 -1.70 -18.08 20.81
CA LYS A 210 -1.09 -18.68 19.61
C LYS A 210 -0.32 -17.63 18.81
N GLU A 211 0.42 -18.08 17.81
CA GLU A 211 0.96 -17.19 16.79
C GLU A 211 -0.13 -16.69 15.86
N TYR A 212 -0.11 -15.38 15.62
CA TYR A 212 -1.05 -14.71 14.72
C TYR A 212 -0.33 -14.11 13.53
N ALA A 213 -1.00 -14.15 12.38
CA ALA A 213 -0.63 -13.33 11.22
C ALA A 213 -1.19 -11.90 11.36
N TYR A 214 -0.62 -10.96 10.61
CA TYR A 214 -1.22 -9.63 10.48
C TYR A 214 -2.58 -9.72 9.81
N LYS A 215 -3.54 -8.93 10.29
CA LYS A 215 -4.89 -8.83 9.71
C LYS A 215 -4.90 -7.84 8.53
N CYS A 216 -4.16 -8.17 7.47
CA CYS A 216 -3.88 -7.25 6.36
C CYS A 216 -5.11 -6.73 5.61
N SER A 217 -6.25 -7.45 5.66
CA SER A 217 -7.52 -7.04 5.06
C SER A 217 -8.34 -6.09 5.92
N ASP A 218 -7.96 -5.91 7.19
CA ASP A 218 -8.76 -5.18 8.14
C ASP A 218 -8.27 -3.73 8.31
N SER A 219 -9.20 -2.81 8.56
CA SER A 219 -8.87 -1.44 8.96
C SER A 219 -8.14 -1.43 10.32
N PRO A 220 -7.16 -0.55 10.55
CA PRO A 220 -6.70 0.53 9.66
C PRO A 220 -5.54 0.15 8.75
N ILE A 221 -4.96 -1.06 8.84
CA ILE A 221 -3.72 -1.40 8.13
C ILE A 221 -3.90 -1.64 6.63
N ASN A 222 -5.11 -2.06 6.19
CA ASN A 222 -5.40 -2.32 4.79
C ASN A 222 -5.18 -1.08 3.90
N ALA A 223 -5.60 0.09 4.36
CA ALA A 223 -5.49 1.35 3.61
C ALA A 223 -4.04 1.73 3.25
N HIS A 224 -3.08 1.33 4.08
CA HIS A 224 -1.65 1.64 3.92
C HIS A 224 -0.83 0.40 3.50
N CYS A 225 -1.51 -0.68 3.09
CA CYS A 225 -0.85 -1.93 2.75
C CYS A 225 0.01 -1.81 1.48
N ASN A 226 1.28 -2.19 1.59
CA ASN A 226 2.19 -2.40 0.47
C ASN A 226 2.79 -3.81 0.60
N LYS A 227 2.13 -4.78 -0.04
CA LYS A 227 2.48 -6.21 0.09
C LYS A 227 3.90 -6.50 -0.39
N ASP A 228 4.31 -5.88 -1.49
CA ASP A 228 5.62 -6.18 -2.10
C ASP A 228 6.76 -5.68 -1.22
N LEU A 229 6.65 -4.44 -0.71
CA LEU A 229 7.61 -3.93 0.26
C LEU A 229 7.55 -4.71 1.58
N CYS A 230 6.36 -5.05 2.07
CA CYS A 230 6.20 -5.81 3.30
C CYS A 230 6.87 -7.21 3.24
N ARG A 231 6.85 -7.85 2.07
CA ARG A 231 7.51 -9.16 1.85
C ARG A 231 9.04 -9.09 1.94
N THR A 232 9.63 -7.93 1.69
CA THR A 232 11.09 -7.76 1.81
C THR A 232 11.55 -7.48 3.24
N ARG A 233 10.60 -7.21 4.16
CA ARG A 233 10.90 -6.86 5.55
C ARG A 233 11.09 -8.09 6.41
N LYS A 234 12.07 -8.04 7.33
CA LYS A 234 12.38 -9.13 8.26
C LYS A 234 11.16 -9.57 9.09
N PHE A 235 10.37 -8.60 9.58
CA PHE A 235 9.17 -8.84 10.39
C PHE A 235 7.87 -8.54 9.63
N GLY A 236 7.93 -8.47 8.30
CA GLY A 236 6.76 -8.34 7.45
C GLY A 236 5.94 -9.62 7.34
N VAL A 237 5.14 -9.72 6.28
CA VAL A 237 4.32 -10.93 5.99
C VAL A 237 5.17 -12.12 5.49
N GLY A 238 6.46 -11.88 5.20
CA GLY A 238 7.35 -12.88 4.60
C GLY A 238 7.13 -13.03 3.08
N ALA A 239 8.08 -13.65 2.41
CA ALA A 239 7.85 -14.11 1.04
C ALA A 239 6.68 -15.10 1.07
N ALA A 240 5.76 -15.00 0.10
CA ALA A 240 4.78 -16.06 -0.07
C ALA A 240 5.59 -17.36 -0.28
N VAL A 241 5.57 -18.22 0.70
CA VAL A 241 6.06 -19.57 0.50
C VAL A 241 5.07 -20.15 -0.52
N GLN A 242 5.49 -20.25 -1.76
CA GLN A 242 4.81 -21.16 -2.68
C GLN A 242 4.98 -22.52 -2.03
N GLY A 243 3.93 -22.98 -1.38
CA GLY A 243 3.92 -24.29 -0.75
C GLY A 243 4.12 -25.33 -1.86
N ALA A 244 5.33 -25.82 -1.99
CA ALA A 244 5.54 -27.01 -2.80
C ALA A 244 4.81 -28.16 -2.07
N THR A 245 3.78 -28.66 -2.69
CA THR A 245 3.11 -29.88 -2.20
C THR A 245 3.96 -31.06 -2.64
N VAL A 246 4.58 -31.73 -1.66
CA VAL A 246 5.28 -32.99 -1.94
C VAL A 246 4.25 -34.10 -1.92
N ALA A 247 4.08 -34.76 -3.06
CA ALA A 247 3.20 -35.90 -3.21
C ALA A 247 3.99 -37.12 -3.72
N ASN A 248 3.43 -38.32 -3.54
CA ASN A 248 3.94 -39.54 -4.14
C ASN A 248 5.41 -39.87 -3.83
N LEU A 249 5.78 -39.85 -2.54
CA LEU A 249 7.13 -40.29 -2.13
C LEU A 249 7.31 -41.79 -2.47
N ARG A 250 8.22 -42.08 -3.39
CA ARG A 250 8.52 -43.45 -3.85
C ARG A 250 9.96 -43.79 -3.58
N LYS A 251 10.18 -44.96 -2.99
CA LYS A 251 11.52 -45.52 -2.76
C LYS A 251 11.82 -46.55 -3.84
N TYR A 252 12.90 -46.39 -4.54
CA TYR A 252 13.46 -47.40 -5.42
C TYR A 252 14.56 -48.18 -4.66
N ASN A 253 14.42 -49.49 -4.59
CA ASN A 253 15.36 -50.37 -3.86
C ASN A 253 16.60 -50.64 -4.73
N SER A 254 17.48 -49.66 -4.81
CA SER A 254 18.83 -49.77 -5.34
C SER A 254 19.85 -49.70 -4.22
N SER A 255 21.14 -49.95 -4.48
CA SER A 255 22.18 -49.76 -3.49
C SER A 255 23.13 -48.64 -3.98
N PRO A 256 23.10 -47.47 -3.37
CA PRO A 256 22.22 -46.98 -2.32
C PRO A 256 20.74 -46.77 -2.78
N PRO A 257 19.76 -46.74 -1.88
CA PRO A 257 18.35 -46.52 -2.23
C PRO A 257 18.13 -45.10 -2.76
N VAL A 258 17.34 -44.99 -3.86
CA VAL A 258 16.97 -43.72 -4.46
C VAL A 258 15.52 -43.39 -4.10
N TRP A 259 15.25 -42.12 -3.76
CA TRP A 259 13.93 -41.63 -3.45
C TRP A 259 13.46 -40.64 -4.54
N PHE A 260 12.22 -40.80 -4.96
CA PHE A 260 11.56 -39.90 -5.91
C PHE A 260 10.38 -39.23 -5.18
N MET A 261 10.16 -37.96 -5.48
CA MET A 261 8.99 -37.22 -5.00
C MET A 261 8.48 -36.34 -6.14
N ASP A 262 7.16 -36.21 -6.22
CA ASP A 262 6.54 -35.22 -7.11
C ASP A 262 6.42 -33.90 -6.34
N VAL A 263 6.94 -32.82 -6.89
CA VAL A 263 6.89 -31.47 -6.32
C VAL A 263 6.00 -30.64 -7.24
N ASN A 264 4.82 -30.21 -6.76
CA ASN A 264 3.87 -29.35 -7.46
C ASN A 264 3.86 -27.95 -6.90
#